data_10173eea00438b54410f7dee39f57c8e
#
_entry.id   10173eea00438b54410f7dee39f57c8e
#
_cell.length_a   1.000
_cell.length_b   1.000
_cell.length_c   1.000
_cell.angle_alpha   90.00
_cell.angle_beta   90.00
_cell.angle_gamma   90.00
#
_symmetry.space_group_name_H-M   'P 1'
#
loop_
_entity.id
_entity.type
_entity.pdbx_description
1 polymer ?
#
loop_
_entity_poly.entity_id
_entity_poly.type
_entity_poly.pdbx_seq_one_letter_code
_entity_poly.pdbx_strand_id
1 'polypeptide(L)' 'MKTLALRIYLTVVMVLLVFALVSGWLAQHNMEH' A
#
# COMPACT_ATOMS: atom_id res chain seq x y z
N MET A 1 -10.19 11.39 21.20
CA MET A 1 -10.91 10.45 20.44
C MET A 1 -10.03 9.47 19.72
N LYS A 2 -10.42 8.27 19.77
CA LYS A 2 -9.65 7.23 19.12
C LYS A 2 -9.80 7.23 17.62
N THR A 3 -10.80 7.87 17.14
CA THR A 3 -11.06 7.91 15.72
C THR A 3 -9.91 8.54 14.95
N LEU A 4 -9.25 9.51 15.55
CA LEU A 4 -8.14 10.17 14.88
C LEU A 4 -6.98 9.22 14.67
N ALA A 5 -6.64 8.49 15.68
CA ALA A 5 -5.52 7.54 15.57
C ALA A 5 -5.86 6.44 14.58
N LEU A 6 -7.10 5.99 14.61
CA LEU A 6 -7.52 4.95 13.72
C LEU A 6 -7.46 5.43 12.28
N ARG A 7 -7.82 6.66 12.07
CA ARG A 7 -7.80 7.21 10.72
C ARG A 7 -6.39 7.24 10.16
N ILE A 8 -5.47 7.70 10.97
CA ILE A 8 -4.08 7.78 10.54
C ILE A 8 -3.56 6.37 10.26
N TYR A 9 -3.89 5.45 11.12
CA TYR A 9 -3.43 4.09 10.95
C TYR A 9 -3.97 3.49 9.64
N LEU A 10 -5.23 3.71 9.39
CA LEU A 10 -5.83 3.20 8.16
C LEU A 10 -5.18 3.80 6.94
N THR A 11 -4.93 5.10 6.98
CA THR A 11 -4.31 5.77 5.84
C THR A 11 -2.94 5.18 5.56
N VAL A 12 -2.15 5.00 6.60
CA VAL A 12 -0.81 4.46 6.42
C VAL A 12 -0.87 3.05 5.86
N VAL A 13 -1.76 2.25 6.40
CA VAL A 13 -1.89 0.88 5.95
C VAL A 13 -2.32 0.83 4.49
N MET A 14 -3.26 1.69 4.13
CA MET A 14 -3.74 1.72 2.75
C MET A 14 -2.63 2.13 1.79
N VAL A 15 -1.88 3.13 2.15
CA VAL A 15 -0.79 3.59 1.30
C VAL A 15 0.24 2.48 1.13
N LEU A 16 0.56 1.81 2.22
CA LEU A 16 1.53 0.73 2.16
C LEU A 16 1.03 -0.41 1.29
N LEU A 17 -0.25 -0.73 1.43
CA LEU A 17 -0.83 -1.80 0.65
C LEU A 17 -0.80 -1.48 -0.83
N VAL A 18 -1.21 -0.29 -1.19
CA VAL A 18 -1.24 0.12 -2.59
C VAL A 18 0.18 0.11 -3.15
N PHE A 19 1.11 0.61 -2.38
CA PHE A 19 2.49 0.67 -2.82
C PHE A 19 3.04 -0.74 -3.05
N ALA A 20 2.72 -1.63 -2.16
CA ALA A 20 3.20 -3.01 -2.28
C ALA A 20 2.60 -3.69 -3.50
N LEU A 21 1.32 -3.46 -3.72
CA LEU A 21 0.64 -4.06 -4.86
C LEU A 21 1.21 -3.55 -6.18
N VAL A 22 1.37 -2.25 -6.27
CA VAL A 22 1.88 -1.65 -7.50
C VAL A 22 3.31 -2.11 -7.74
N SER A 23 4.10 -2.13 -6.67
CA SER A 23 5.48 -2.56 -6.79
C SER A 23 5.59 -3.99 -7.24
N GLY A 24 4.77 -4.85 -6.66
CA GLY A 24 4.78 -6.26 -7.04
C GLY A 24 4.34 -6.46 -8.48
N TRP A 25 3.32 -5.74 -8.88
CA TRP A 25 2.83 -5.86 -10.24
C TRP A 25 3.88 -5.40 -11.24
N LEU A 26 4.51 -4.29 -10.93
CA LEU A 26 5.54 -3.75 -11.81
C LEU A 26 6.71 -4.71 -11.91
N ALA A 27 7.09 -5.29 -10.81
CA ALA A 27 8.20 -6.24 -10.81
C ALA A 27 7.89 -7.42 -11.69
N GLN A 28 6.67 -7.93 -11.58
CA GLN A 28 6.27 -9.06 -12.39
C GLN A 28 6.22 -8.70 -13.86
N HIS A 29 5.71 -7.53 -14.15
CA HIS A 29 5.61 -7.09 -15.52
C HIS A 29 6.99 -6.88 -16.12
N ASN A 30 7.88 -6.36 -15.33
CA ASN A 30 9.23 -6.08 -15.79
C ASN A 30 10.02 -7.36 -16.02
N MET A 31 9.72 -8.35 -15.23
CA MET A 31 10.45 -9.61 -15.34
C MET A 31 10.01 -10.44 -16.50
N GLU A 32 8.97 -10.07 -17.10
CA GLU A 32 8.45 -10.83 -18.18
C GLU A 32 9.32 -10.66 -19.39
N HIS A 33 10.21 -10.86 -19.72
CA HIS A 33 10.96 -10.62 -20.93
C HIS A 33 10.90 -11.80 -21.93
#